data_6e4b76ca0b0ced541c97065a075bbcd1
#
_entry.id   6e4b76ca0b0ced541c97065a075bbcd1
#
_cell.length_a   1.000
_cell.length_b   1.000
_cell.length_c   1.000
_cell.angle_alpha   90.00
_cell.angle_beta   90.00
_cell.angle_gamma   90.00
#
_symmetry.space_group_name_H-M   'P 1'
#
loop_
_entity.id
_entity.type
_entity.pdbx_description
1 polymer ?
#
loop_
_entity_poly.entity_id
_entity_poly.type
_entity_poly.pdbx_seq_one_letter_code
_entity_poly.pdbx_strand_id
1 'polypeptide(L)'
;MSNVLVTSIGSVSADITIKSLKRLGHRVIGADIYPREWVADAYNVDEFYRIPLVSDAVAYLSKVHEICENERIDYFIPLIDPEVDFLNESRAWFEEHNVTLCISTKRSLDIIRNKKILQDFIKSEVPEVNGIPTLMVDATDELPWEYPVVVKPYDGRSSQGREYIGSDEEWETYKEKRSGSKSIVEPFVSGPIVMVEVIRQESSGRCVCVTRQELVSTPHGCGTTVHVYSDPDLENASRALAAKLGVNGCVNFEYIKHEDGRHFFVECNPRYSAGLEFSYLAGYDCIANHLDCFGGRMIDDFELRVPFISARKYEEYVTSIER
;
A
#
# COMPACT_ATOMS: atom_id res chain seq x y z
N MET A 1 -26.45 3.62 0.50
CA MET A 1 -26.11 2.26 0.99
C MET A 1 -25.65 1.48 -0.21
N SER A 2 -24.43 0.93 -0.17
CA SER A 2 -23.83 0.17 -1.27
C SER A 2 -23.33 -1.17 -0.75
N ASN A 3 -23.18 -2.15 -1.65
CA ASN A 3 -22.56 -3.44 -1.37
C ASN A 3 -21.06 -3.32 -1.69
N VAL A 4 -20.21 -3.55 -0.69
CA VAL A 4 -18.76 -3.40 -0.82
C VAL A 4 -18.07 -4.73 -0.59
N LEU A 5 -17.35 -5.22 -1.61
CA LEU A 5 -16.48 -6.38 -1.48
C LEU A 5 -15.11 -5.93 -0.96
N VAL A 6 -14.66 -6.58 0.09
CA VAL A 6 -13.31 -6.41 0.67
C VAL A 6 -12.63 -7.76 0.68
N THR A 7 -11.48 -7.89 0.02
CA THR A 7 -10.71 -9.15 -0.01
C THR A 7 -9.50 -9.09 0.90
N SER A 8 -8.97 -10.28 1.25
CA SER A 8 -7.86 -10.42 2.20
C SER A 8 -8.16 -9.82 3.58
N ILE A 9 -9.36 -10.12 4.09
CA ILE A 9 -9.84 -9.55 5.36
C ILE A 9 -9.12 -10.12 6.60
N GLY A 10 -8.22 -11.08 6.46
CA GLY A 10 -7.26 -11.46 7.49
C GLY A 10 -6.06 -10.50 7.61
N SER A 11 -5.98 -9.45 6.79
CA SER A 11 -4.89 -8.47 6.82
C SER A 11 -5.09 -7.42 7.92
N VAL A 12 -3.99 -6.75 8.31
CA VAL A 12 -3.99 -5.77 9.42
C VAL A 12 -4.90 -4.56 9.16
N SER A 13 -5.13 -4.18 7.90
CA SER A 13 -5.99 -3.06 7.53
C SER A 13 -7.49 -3.42 7.47
N ALA A 14 -7.85 -4.70 7.60
CA ALA A 14 -9.21 -5.17 7.41
C ALA A 14 -10.18 -4.66 8.49
N ASP A 15 -9.82 -4.77 9.76
CA ASP A 15 -10.67 -4.41 10.88
C ASP A 15 -11.17 -2.95 10.78
N ILE A 16 -10.27 -1.99 10.60
CA ILE A 16 -10.65 -0.58 10.45
C ILE A 16 -11.43 -0.33 9.15
N THR A 17 -11.12 -1.06 8.07
CA THR A 17 -11.86 -0.96 6.81
C THR A 17 -13.30 -1.40 6.99
N ILE A 18 -13.54 -2.56 7.58
CA ILE A 18 -14.88 -3.10 7.86
C ILE A 18 -15.65 -2.17 8.82
N LYS A 19 -15.02 -1.73 9.90
CA LYS A 19 -15.61 -0.81 10.87
C LYS A 19 -16.04 0.51 10.24
N SER A 20 -15.22 1.11 9.40
CA SER A 20 -15.54 2.36 8.71
C SER A 20 -16.69 2.16 7.72
N LEU A 21 -16.62 1.14 6.85
CA LEU A 21 -17.70 0.85 5.90
C LEU A 21 -19.05 0.62 6.58
N LYS A 22 -19.07 -0.11 7.69
CA LYS A 22 -20.30 -0.34 8.46
C LYS A 22 -20.83 0.94 9.11
N ARG A 23 -19.95 1.79 9.64
CA ARG A 23 -20.36 3.12 10.18
C ARG A 23 -20.98 4.01 9.11
N LEU A 24 -20.52 3.90 7.86
CA LEU A 24 -21.08 4.61 6.71
C LEU A 24 -22.39 3.99 6.21
N GLY A 25 -22.85 2.88 6.80
CA GLY A 25 -24.09 2.20 6.44
C GLY A 25 -23.99 1.35 5.19
N HIS A 26 -22.79 0.93 4.78
CA HIS A 26 -22.60 -0.01 3.68
C HIS A 26 -22.82 -1.45 4.14
N ARG A 27 -23.25 -2.32 3.23
CA ARG A 27 -23.21 -3.76 3.42
C ARG A 27 -21.83 -4.26 2.99
N VAL A 28 -21.14 -4.97 3.89
CA VAL A 28 -19.76 -5.41 3.72
C VAL A 28 -19.70 -6.89 3.45
N ILE A 29 -19.21 -7.26 2.28
CA ILE A 29 -18.94 -8.63 1.87
C ILE A 29 -17.43 -8.84 2.02
N GLY A 30 -17.04 -9.77 2.92
CA GLY A 30 -15.64 -10.09 3.18
C GLY A 30 -15.21 -11.35 2.46
N ALA A 31 -13.99 -11.37 1.94
CA ALA A 31 -13.40 -12.57 1.36
C ALA A 31 -11.95 -12.78 1.80
N ASP A 32 -11.58 -14.05 1.98
CA ASP A 32 -10.21 -14.45 2.32
C ASP A 32 -9.88 -15.84 1.77
N ILE A 33 -8.60 -16.18 1.68
CA ILE A 33 -8.14 -17.52 1.26
C ILE A 33 -8.32 -18.56 2.35
N TYR A 34 -8.37 -18.13 3.61
CA TYR A 34 -8.51 -19.00 4.77
C TYR A 34 -9.98 -19.39 5.05
N PRO A 35 -10.22 -20.49 5.77
CA PRO A 35 -11.56 -20.81 6.27
C PRO A 35 -12.08 -19.71 7.21
N ARG A 36 -13.39 -19.58 7.32
CA ARG A 36 -14.05 -18.56 8.13
C ARG A 36 -13.55 -18.52 9.58
N GLU A 37 -13.39 -19.69 10.16
CA GLU A 37 -12.98 -19.87 11.56
C GLU A 37 -11.52 -19.50 11.84
N TRP A 38 -10.72 -19.23 10.78
CA TRP A 38 -9.33 -18.77 10.92
C TRP A 38 -9.17 -17.26 10.78
N VAL A 39 -10.25 -16.56 10.47
CA VAL A 39 -10.25 -15.12 10.22
C VAL A 39 -11.24 -14.44 11.16
N ALA A 40 -10.74 -13.70 12.15
CA ALA A 40 -11.60 -13.03 13.14
C ALA A 40 -12.58 -12.07 12.47
N ASP A 41 -12.13 -11.29 11.50
CA ASP A 41 -12.97 -10.32 10.77
C ASP A 41 -14.05 -10.95 9.89
N ALA A 42 -13.98 -12.26 9.63
CA ALA A 42 -15.06 -12.98 8.96
C ALA A 42 -16.39 -12.98 9.77
N TYR A 43 -16.34 -12.63 11.05
CA TYR A 43 -17.51 -12.49 11.92
C TYR A 43 -18.01 -11.03 12.03
N ASN A 44 -17.25 -10.09 11.47
CA ASN A 44 -17.56 -8.66 11.49
C ASN A 44 -18.17 -8.18 10.16
N VAL A 45 -18.16 -9.01 9.10
CA VAL A 45 -18.78 -8.73 7.81
C VAL A 45 -20.22 -9.25 7.74
N ASP A 46 -21.01 -8.76 6.78
CA ASP A 46 -22.40 -9.18 6.60
C ASP A 46 -22.49 -10.52 5.88
N GLU A 47 -21.53 -10.81 4.97
CA GLU A 47 -21.36 -12.11 4.31
C GLU A 47 -19.88 -12.41 4.14
N PHE A 48 -19.48 -13.69 4.22
CA PHE A 48 -18.11 -14.12 4.08
C PHE A 48 -17.95 -15.20 3.01
N TYR A 49 -16.95 -15.03 2.15
CA TYR A 49 -16.59 -15.98 1.11
C TYR A 49 -15.13 -16.43 1.24
N ARG A 50 -14.91 -17.73 1.15
CA ARG A 50 -13.57 -18.26 0.92
C ARG A 50 -13.26 -18.17 -0.57
N ILE A 51 -12.08 -17.59 -0.91
CA ILE A 51 -11.63 -17.41 -2.29
C ILE A 51 -10.30 -18.15 -2.53
N PRO A 52 -10.00 -18.56 -3.77
CA PRO A 52 -8.69 -19.09 -4.15
C PRO A 52 -7.57 -18.05 -3.98
N LEU A 53 -6.30 -18.53 -3.92
CA LEU A 53 -5.14 -17.66 -4.04
C LEU A 53 -5.14 -16.94 -5.41
N VAL A 54 -4.73 -15.69 -5.43
CA VAL A 54 -4.61 -14.91 -6.67
C VAL A 54 -3.58 -15.50 -7.67
N SER A 55 -2.67 -16.35 -7.20
CA SER A 55 -1.76 -17.12 -8.06
C SER A 55 -2.48 -18.19 -8.92
N ASP A 56 -3.66 -18.64 -8.48
CA ASP A 56 -4.58 -19.39 -9.33
C ASP A 56 -5.55 -18.41 -10.01
N ALA A 57 -5.04 -17.73 -11.03
CA ALA A 57 -5.69 -16.62 -11.71
C ALA A 57 -7.11 -16.93 -12.18
N VAL A 58 -7.32 -18.11 -12.75
CA VAL A 58 -8.62 -18.53 -13.33
C VAL A 58 -9.64 -18.77 -12.22
N ALA A 59 -9.27 -19.54 -11.20
CA ALA A 59 -10.17 -19.84 -10.10
C ALA A 59 -10.48 -18.58 -9.28
N TYR A 60 -9.47 -17.71 -9.05
CA TYR A 60 -9.64 -16.44 -8.34
C TYR A 60 -10.66 -15.54 -9.05
N LEU A 61 -10.46 -15.24 -10.35
CA LEU A 61 -11.37 -14.38 -11.10
C LEU A 61 -12.78 -14.97 -11.15
N SER A 62 -12.90 -16.26 -11.47
CA SER A 62 -14.20 -16.93 -11.53
C SER A 62 -14.97 -16.77 -10.22
N LYS A 63 -14.28 -16.92 -9.06
CA LYS A 63 -14.93 -16.79 -7.76
C LYS A 63 -15.25 -15.34 -7.41
N VAL A 64 -14.38 -14.40 -7.74
CA VAL A 64 -14.62 -12.96 -7.51
C VAL A 64 -15.80 -12.49 -8.38
N HIS A 65 -15.87 -12.90 -9.65
CA HIS A 65 -16.98 -12.56 -10.53
C HIS A 65 -18.31 -13.13 -10.00
N GLU A 66 -18.34 -14.40 -9.60
CA GLU A 66 -19.51 -15.03 -8.96
C GLU A 66 -19.99 -14.22 -7.74
N ILE A 67 -19.07 -13.78 -6.87
CA ILE A 67 -19.40 -12.96 -5.70
C ILE A 67 -19.98 -11.61 -6.13
N CYS A 68 -19.33 -10.93 -7.08
CA CYS A 68 -19.77 -9.62 -7.57
C CYS A 68 -21.21 -9.67 -8.13
N GLU A 69 -21.53 -10.70 -8.89
CA GLU A 69 -22.86 -10.89 -9.47
C GLU A 69 -23.91 -11.25 -8.39
N ASN A 70 -23.63 -12.27 -7.56
CA ASN A 70 -24.56 -12.75 -6.55
C ASN A 70 -24.90 -11.72 -5.49
N GLU A 71 -23.88 -10.95 -5.04
CA GLU A 71 -23.99 -9.95 -3.99
C GLU A 71 -24.28 -8.55 -4.54
N ARG A 72 -24.34 -8.38 -5.87
CA ARG A 72 -24.53 -7.08 -6.55
C ARG A 72 -23.56 -6.02 -6.03
N ILE A 73 -22.27 -6.31 -6.14
CA ILE A 73 -21.21 -5.45 -5.62
C ILE A 73 -21.16 -4.14 -6.39
N ASP A 74 -21.19 -3.03 -5.65
CA ASP A 74 -20.97 -1.67 -6.20
C ASP A 74 -19.51 -1.28 -6.20
N TYR A 75 -18.77 -1.60 -5.10
CA TYR A 75 -17.38 -1.26 -4.90
C TYR A 75 -16.56 -2.48 -4.51
N PHE A 76 -15.36 -2.60 -5.07
CA PHE A 76 -14.42 -3.65 -4.74
C PHE A 76 -13.11 -3.05 -4.24
N ILE A 77 -12.70 -3.37 -2.99
CA ILE A 77 -11.50 -2.90 -2.31
C ILE A 77 -10.55 -4.08 -2.04
N PRO A 78 -9.49 -4.27 -2.82
CA PRO A 78 -8.46 -5.26 -2.52
C PRO A 78 -7.48 -4.70 -1.47
N LEU A 79 -7.13 -5.50 -0.43
CA LEU A 79 -6.28 -5.04 0.66
C LEU A 79 -4.79 -5.42 0.52
N ILE A 80 -4.43 -6.23 -0.49
CA ILE A 80 -3.04 -6.69 -0.66
C ILE A 80 -2.50 -6.44 -2.07
N ASP A 81 -1.20 -6.17 -2.16
CA ASP A 81 -0.52 -5.89 -3.43
C ASP A 81 -0.71 -6.95 -4.51
N PRO A 82 -0.64 -8.28 -4.22
CA PRO A 82 -0.84 -9.30 -5.26
C PRO A 82 -2.20 -9.20 -5.95
N GLU A 83 -3.25 -8.86 -5.20
CA GLU A 83 -4.59 -8.67 -5.78
C GLU A 83 -4.66 -7.37 -6.59
N VAL A 84 -4.10 -6.26 -6.09
CA VAL A 84 -4.04 -4.99 -6.84
C VAL A 84 -3.34 -5.19 -8.18
N ASP A 85 -2.18 -5.85 -8.19
CA ASP A 85 -1.41 -6.10 -9.41
C ASP A 85 -2.21 -6.92 -10.42
N PHE A 86 -2.84 -7.99 -9.96
CA PHE A 86 -3.61 -8.89 -10.80
C PHE A 86 -4.89 -8.24 -11.33
N LEU A 87 -5.63 -7.56 -10.47
CA LEU A 87 -6.87 -6.86 -10.83
C LEU A 87 -6.60 -5.68 -11.77
N ASN A 88 -5.41 -5.05 -11.69
CA ASN A 88 -5.01 -4.01 -12.62
C ASN A 88 -5.03 -4.46 -14.08
N GLU A 89 -4.71 -5.72 -14.35
CA GLU A 89 -4.75 -6.29 -15.71
C GLU A 89 -6.16 -6.83 -16.09
N SER A 90 -7.08 -6.89 -15.14
CA SER A 90 -8.42 -7.51 -15.32
C SER A 90 -9.58 -6.51 -15.26
N ARG A 91 -9.32 -5.19 -15.42
CA ARG A 91 -10.30 -4.11 -15.21
C ARG A 91 -11.57 -4.20 -16.07
N ALA A 92 -11.43 -4.64 -17.32
CA ALA A 92 -12.51 -4.59 -18.31
C ALA A 92 -13.80 -5.29 -17.83
N TRP A 93 -13.67 -6.45 -17.20
CA TRP A 93 -14.84 -7.17 -16.72
C TRP A 93 -15.61 -6.38 -15.65
N PHE A 94 -14.91 -5.75 -14.71
CA PHE A 94 -15.51 -4.96 -13.64
C PHE A 94 -16.23 -3.73 -14.20
N GLU A 95 -15.64 -3.06 -15.18
CA GLU A 95 -16.26 -1.92 -15.88
C GLU A 95 -17.55 -2.35 -16.62
N GLU A 96 -17.52 -3.46 -17.36
CA GLU A 96 -18.68 -4.00 -18.07
C GLU A 96 -19.83 -4.41 -17.14
N HIS A 97 -19.51 -4.80 -15.89
CA HIS A 97 -20.53 -5.24 -14.91
C HIS A 97 -20.87 -4.13 -13.88
N ASN A 98 -20.42 -2.89 -14.11
CA ASN A 98 -20.65 -1.75 -13.23
C ASN A 98 -20.14 -1.95 -11.79
N VAL A 99 -19.09 -2.73 -11.61
CA VAL A 99 -18.37 -2.87 -10.35
C VAL A 99 -17.21 -1.87 -10.33
N THR A 100 -17.24 -0.93 -9.40
CA THR A 100 -16.15 0.04 -9.24
C THR A 100 -14.98 -0.61 -8.52
N LEU A 101 -13.92 -0.91 -9.27
CA LEU A 101 -12.66 -1.40 -8.71
C LEU A 101 -11.89 -0.24 -8.09
N CYS A 102 -11.81 -0.22 -6.75
CA CYS A 102 -11.23 0.89 -5.97
C CYS A 102 -9.71 0.80 -5.90
N ILE A 103 -9.04 0.94 -7.03
CA ILE A 103 -7.58 1.01 -7.17
C ILE A 103 -7.20 2.16 -8.11
N SER A 104 -6.00 2.72 -7.95
CA SER A 104 -5.49 3.80 -8.82
C SER A 104 -5.49 3.39 -10.30
N THR A 105 -5.31 4.35 -11.21
CA THR A 105 -5.32 4.10 -12.66
C THR A 105 -4.24 3.10 -13.08
N LYS A 106 -4.43 2.42 -14.21
CA LYS A 106 -3.42 1.48 -14.74
C LYS A 106 -2.07 2.16 -14.91
N ARG A 107 -2.01 3.35 -15.51
CA ARG A 107 -0.78 4.12 -15.68
C ARG A 107 -0.07 4.38 -14.34
N SER A 108 -0.83 4.76 -13.32
CA SER A 108 -0.29 5.00 -11.98
C SER A 108 0.34 3.73 -11.39
N LEU A 109 -0.38 2.61 -11.46
CA LEU A 109 0.07 1.34 -10.93
C LEU A 109 1.29 0.78 -11.67
N ASP A 110 1.33 0.88 -13.00
CA ASP A 110 2.44 0.42 -13.83
C ASP A 110 3.76 1.14 -13.45
N ILE A 111 3.69 2.44 -13.11
CA ILE A 111 4.85 3.20 -12.60
C ILE A 111 5.20 2.78 -11.18
N ILE A 112 4.22 2.75 -10.28
CA ILE A 112 4.41 2.50 -8.85
C ILE A 112 5.00 1.11 -8.59
N ARG A 113 4.57 0.10 -9.36
CA ARG A 113 4.94 -1.30 -9.11
C ARG A 113 6.37 -1.66 -9.53
N ASN A 114 7.06 -0.79 -10.25
CA ASN A 114 8.46 -0.97 -10.62
C ASN A 114 9.34 0.11 -9.98
N LYS A 115 10.10 -0.26 -8.94
CA LYS A 115 10.94 0.67 -8.17
C LYS A 115 11.93 1.45 -9.04
N LYS A 116 12.50 0.83 -10.08
CA LYS A 116 13.41 1.52 -11.00
C LYS A 116 12.68 2.60 -11.80
N ILE A 117 11.53 2.25 -12.40
CA ILE A 117 10.71 3.20 -13.16
C ILE A 117 10.22 4.32 -12.26
N LEU A 118 9.79 4.01 -11.03
CA LEU A 118 9.31 4.97 -10.07
C LEU A 118 10.40 5.98 -9.66
N GLN A 119 11.63 5.52 -9.38
CA GLN A 119 12.74 6.41 -9.02
C GLN A 119 13.19 7.27 -10.22
N ASP A 120 13.21 6.72 -11.43
CA ASP A 120 13.48 7.52 -12.65
C ASP A 120 12.39 8.58 -12.89
N PHE A 121 11.12 8.20 -12.68
CA PHE A 121 9.99 9.12 -12.77
C PHE A 121 10.09 10.26 -11.75
N ILE A 122 10.41 9.96 -10.49
CA ILE A 122 10.63 10.97 -9.45
C ILE A 122 11.75 11.93 -9.88
N LYS A 123 12.88 11.39 -10.32
CA LYS A 123 14.02 12.19 -10.76
C LYS A 123 13.68 13.15 -11.90
N SER A 124 12.83 12.74 -12.85
CA SER A 124 12.51 13.55 -14.04
C SER A 124 11.31 14.48 -13.84
N GLU A 125 10.30 14.05 -13.11
CA GLU A 125 8.99 14.71 -13.05
C GLU A 125 8.67 15.42 -11.73
N VAL A 126 9.37 15.07 -10.64
CA VAL A 126 9.05 15.55 -9.28
C VAL A 126 10.33 15.92 -8.52
N PRO A 127 11.07 16.95 -8.97
CA PRO A 127 12.37 17.31 -8.39
C PRO A 127 12.32 17.76 -6.92
N GLU A 128 11.14 18.10 -6.40
CA GLU A 128 10.89 18.40 -4.99
C GLU A 128 10.91 17.17 -4.08
N VAL A 129 10.86 15.95 -4.64
CA VAL A 129 11.00 14.69 -3.90
C VAL A 129 12.42 14.15 -4.05
N ASN A 130 13.09 13.90 -2.93
CA ASN A 130 14.40 13.25 -2.96
C ASN A 130 14.22 11.75 -3.23
N GLY A 131 14.37 11.33 -4.49
CA GLY A 131 14.44 9.92 -4.85
C GLY A 131 15.78 9.30 -4.44
N ILE A 132 15.80 7.98 -4.21
CA ILE A 132 17.04 7.24 -4.00
C ILE A 132 17.60 6.88 -5.39
N PRO A 133 18.87 7.25 -5.70
CA PRO A 133 19.49 6.85 -6.97
C PRO A 133 19.48 5.34 -7.12
N THR A 134 18.92 4.84 -8.21
CA THR A 134 18.63 3.42 -8.41
C THR A 134 19.20 2.93 -9.74
N LEU A 135 19.94 1.84 -9.73
CA LEU A 135 20.49 1.17 -10.91
C LEU A 135 19.97 -0.27 -11.01
N MET A 136 19.89 -0.80 -12.22
CA MET A 136 19.67 -2.24 -12.43
C MET A 136 20.97 -2.98 -12.18
N VAL A 137 20.94 -4.05 -11.40
CA VAL A 137 22.14 -4.87 -11.11
C VAL A 137 22.80 -5.37 -12.38
N ASP A 138 22.02 -5.93 -13.32
CA ASP A 138 22.54 -6.51 -14.56
C ASP A 138 23.09 -5.46 -15.57
N ALA A 139 22.85 -4.17 -15.35
CA ALA A 139 23.32 -3.07 -16.19
C ALA A 139 24.46 -2.27 -15.53
N THR A 140 25.02 -2.77 -14.41
CA THR A 140 25.96 -2.02 -13.58
C THR A 140 27.21 -2.88 -13.26
N ASP A 141 28.32 -2.55 -13.88
CA ASP A 141 29.60 -3.22 -13.61
C ASP A 141 30.25 -2.67 -12.34
N GLU A 142 30.34 -1.35 -12.22
CA GLU A 142 30.93 -0.65 -11.08
C GLU A 142 29.88 0.23 -10.40
N LEU A 143 29.85 0.23 -9.07
CA LEU A 143 28.93 1.07 -8.29
C LEU A 143 29.48 2.50 -8.18
N PRO A 144 28.66 3.53 -8.44
CA PRO A 144 29.07 4.92 -8.29
C PRO A 144 28.98 5.42 -6.83
N TRP A 145 28.74 4.53 -5.85
CA TRP A 145 28.53 4.84 -4.45
C TRP A 145 29.48 4.08 -3.55
N GLU A 146 29.74 4.64 -2.38
CA GLU A 146 30.41 3.93 -1.29
C GLU A 146 29.49 2.88 -0.66
N TYR A 147 30.08 1.85 -0.06
CA TYR A 147 29.36 0.83 0.70
C TYR A 147 28.95 1.35 2.08
N PRO A 148 27.86 0.80 2.67
CA PRO A 148 27.05 -0.27 2.13
C PRO A 148 26.06 0.20 1.06
N VAL A 149 25.66 -0.74 0.18
CA VAL A 149 24.55 -0.58 -0.74
C VAL A 149 23.46 -1.59 -0.45
N VAL A 150 22.26 -1.34 -0.94
CA VAL A 150 21.09 -2.21 -0.77
C VAL A 150 20.69 -2.77 -2.12
N VAL A 151 20.55 -4.09 -2.19
CA VAL A 151 20.02 -4.79 -3.36
C VAL A 151 18.67 -5.38 -3.02
N LYS A 152 17.71 -5.25 -3.96
CA LYS A 152 16.33 -5.76 -3.78
C LYS A 152 15.67 -6.02 -5.13
N PRO A 153 14.66 -6.91 -5.23
CA PRO A 153 13.85 -7.04 -6.44
C PRO A 153 13.15 -5.72 -6.78
N TYR A 154 13.10 -5.34 -8.06
CA TYR A 154 12.46 -4.08 -8.46
C TYR A 154 10.94 -4.08 -8.23
N ASP A 155 10.31 -5.26 -8.24
CA ASP A 155 8.87 -5.50 -8.02
C ASP A 155 8.58 -6.18 -6.67
N GLY A 156 9.60 -6.26 -5.78
CA GLY A 156 9.52 -6.90 -4.47
C GLY A 156 8.57 -6.17 -3.50
N ARG A 157 8.09 -6.93 -2.49
CA ARG A 157 7.13 -6.49 -1.45
C ARG A 157 7.63 -6.88 -0.07
N SER A 158 7.16 -6.18 0.97
CA SER A 158 7.41 -6.54 2.38
C SER A 158 8.88 -6.81 2.70
N SER A 159 9.79 -6.03 2.11
CA SER A 159 11.25 -6.18 2.26
C SER A 159 11.81 -7.56 1.84
N GLN A 160 11.05 -8.38 1.13
CA GLN A 160 11.52 -9.69 0.67
C GLN A 160 12.66 -9.56 -0.35
N GLY A 161 13.69 -10.39 -0.20
CA GLY A 161 14.83 -10.42 -1.09
C GLY A 161 15.74 -9.18 -0.99
N ARG A 162 15.61 -8.37 0.07
CA ARG A 162 16.53 -7.27 0.36
C ARG A 162 17.80 -7.81 0.99
N GLU A 163 18.95 -7.47 0.40
CA GLU A 163 20.28 -7.81 0.87
C GLU A 163 21.14 -6.55 1.00
N TYR A 164 22.06 -6.54 1.96
CA TYR A 164 23.02 -5.46 2.17
C TYR A 164 24.39 -5.94 1.70
N ILE A 165 25.05 -5.15 0.89
CA ILE A 165 26.38 -5.43 0.33
C ILE A 165 27.36 -4.43 0.93
N GLY A 166 28.40 -4.92 1.57
CA GLY A 166 29.33 -4.11 2.34
C GLY A 166 30.73 -3.94 1.69
N SER A 167 31.00 -4.59 0.56
CA SER A 167 32.31 -4.54 -0.12
C SER A 167 32.21 -4.92 -1.60
N ASP A 168 33.28 -4.58 -2.35
CA ASP A 168 33.42 -5.01 -3.77
C ASP A 168 33.39 -6.54 -3.92
N GLU A 169 34.00 -7.29 -3.00
CA GLU A 169 34.01 -8.77 -3.03
C GLU A 169 32.59 -9.33 -2.87
N GLU A 170 31.79 -8.76 -1.97
CA GLU A 170 30.38 -9.14 -1.80
C GLU A 170 29.55 -8.76 -3.02
N TRP A 171 29.83 -7.61 -3.64
CA TRP A 171 29.16 -7.15 -4.85
C TRP A 171 29.42 -8.09 -6.03
N GLU A 172 30.66 -8.47 -6.30
CA GLU A 172 31.01 -9.44 -7.35
C GLU A 172 30.35 -10.80 -7.08
N THR A 173 30.41 -11.27 -5.84
CA THR A 173 29.76 -12.53 -5.43
C THR A 173 28.24 -12.48 -5.65
N TYR A 174 27.61 -11.34 -5.37
CA TYR A 174 26.17 -11.16 -5.60
C TYR A 174 25.82 -11.22 -7.09
N LYS A 175 26.56 -10.49 -7.92
CA LYS A 175 26.35 -10.48 -9.39
C LYS A 175 26.48 -11.88 -10.00
N GLU A 176 27.51 -12.64 -9.60
CA GLU A 176 27.71 -14.01 -10.08
C GLU A 176 26.54 -14.94 -9.72
N LYS A 177 26.06 -14.87 -8.48
CA LYS A 177 24.97 -15.73 -8.00
C LYS A 177 23.59 -15.35 -8.54
N ARG A 178 23.38 -14.09 -8.90
CA ARG A 178 22.08 -13.50 -9.24
C ARG A 178 22.02 -12.94 -10.66
N SER A 179 22.94 -13.32 -11.54
CA SER A 179 22.92 -12.95 -12.97
C SER A 179 21.55 -13.27 -13.58
N GLY A 180 20.94 -12.29 -14.27
CA GLY A 180 19.57 -12.36 -14.78
C GLY A 180 18.48 -12.12 -13.74
N SER A 181 18.82 -11.75 -12.52
CA SER A 181 17.84 -11.37 -11.51
C SER A 181 17.27 -9.99 -11.83
N LYS A 182 15.93 -9.86 -11.67
CA LYS A 182 15.22 -8.57 -11.79
C LYS A 182 15.46 -7.71 -10.55
N SER A 183 16.73 -7.39 -10.24
CA SER A 183 17.13 -6.68 -9.02
C SER A 183 17.67 -5.29 -9.33
N ILE A 184 17.44 -4.39 -8.39
CA ILE A 184 18.00 -3.04 -8.35
C ILE A 184 19.01 -2.92 -7.22
N VAL A 185 19.94 -1.97 -7.37
CA VAL A 185 20.88 -1.57 -6.34
C VAL A 185 20.75 -0.07 -6.07
N GLU A 186 20.85 0.29 -4.79
CA GLU A 186 20.69 1.66 -4.28
C GLU A 186 21.76 1.92 -3.20
N PRO A 187 22.25 3.16 -3.02
CA PRO A 187 23.04 3.50 -1.84
C PRO A 187 22.21 3.27 -0.57
N PHE A 188 22.87 2.83 0.49
CA PHE A 188 22.20 2.69 1.78
C PHE A 188 21.90 4.06 2.37
N VAL A 189 20.64 4.32 2.64
CA VAL A 189 20.19 5.51 3.37
C VAL A 189 19.79 5.09 4.77
N SER A 190 20.43 5.69 5.78
CA SER A 190 20.11 5.42 7.19
C SER A 190 19.11 6.43 7.74
N GLY A 191 18.25 5.97 8.63
CA GLY A 191 17.32 6.84 9.33
C GLY A 191 16.01 6.15 9.69
N PRO A 192 15.16 6.80 10.50
CA PRO A 192 13.83 6.29 10.81
C PRO A 192 12.93 6.27 9.57
N ILE A 193 12.04 5.30 9.54
CA ILE A 193 11.00 5.19 8.51
C ILE A 193 9.87 6.17 8.83
N VAL A 194 9.50 6.93 7.82
CA VAL A 194 8.34 7.84 7.85
C VAL A 194 7.36 7.40 6.78
N MET A 195 6.13 7.20 7.18
CA MET A 195 5.02 6.85 6.30
C MET A 195 4.11 8.04 6.08
N VAL A 196 3.65 8.22 4.86
CA VAL A 196 2.62 9.20 4.53
C VAL A 196 1.45 8.47 3.89
N GLU A 197 0.32 8.42 4.59
CA GLU A 197 -0.94 7.98 4.00
C GLU A 197 -1.45 9.10 3.09
N VAL A 198 -1.61 8.81 1.82
CA VAL A 198 -2.00 9.80 0.80
C VAL A 198 -3.35 9.42 0.23
N ILE A 199 -4.32 10.31 0.35
CA ILE A 199 -5.64 10.18 -0.27
C ILE A 199 -5.78 11.29 -1.31
N ARG A 200 -5.85 10.91 -2.58
CA ARG A 200 -6.01 11.86 -3.66
C ARG A 200 -7.23 11.53 -4.51
N GLN A 201 -8.03 12.55 -4.77
CA GLN A 201 -9.13 12.48 -5.70
C GLN A 201 -8.69 13.07 -7.04
N GLU A 202 -8.61 12.24 -8.07
CA GLU A 202 -8.13 12.67 -9.39
C GLU A 202 -9.05 13.73 -10.02
N SER A 203 -10.36 13.55 -9.92
CA SER A 203 -11.36 14.43 -10.54
C SER A 203 -11.34 15.87 -10.02
N SER A 204 -11.01 16.09 -8.74
CA SER A 204 -10.93 17.42 -8.13
C SER A 204 -9.50 17.93 -7.98
N GLY A 205 -8.49 17.04 -8.08
CA GLY A 205 -7.10 17.32 -7.75
C GLY A 205 -6.82 17.45 -6.24
N ARG A 206 -7.85 17.29 -5.38
CA ARG A 206 -7.70 17.38 -3.92
C ARG A 206 -6.85 16.23 -3.41
N CYS A 207 -5.94 16.54 -2.47
CA CYS A 207 -5.02 15.55 -1.91
C CYS A 207 -4.77 15.82 -0.43
N VAL A 208 -4.99 14.82 0.40
CA VAL A 208 -4.75 14.83 1.83
C VAL A 208 -3.60 13.88 2.16
N CYS A 209 -2.74 14.30 3.09
CA CYS A 209 -1.63 13.52 3.61
C CYS A 209 -1.75 13.40 5.12
N VAL A 210 -1.49 12.20 5.67
CA VAL A 210 -1.37 11.94 7.10
C VAL A 210 0.00 11.33 7.36
N THR A 211 0.86 12.06 8.05
CA THR A 211 2.27 11.68 8.27
C THR A 211 2.46 10.99 9.61
N ARG A 212 3.23 9.91 9.62
CA ARG A 212 3.65 9.22 10.84
C ARG A 212 5.08 8.70 10.73
N GLN A 213 5.80 8.71 11.83
CA GLN A 213 7.08 8.02 11.99
C GLN A 213 6.85 6.69 12.69
N GLU A 214 7.46 5.62 12.16
CA GLU A 214 7.49 4.31 12.78
C GLU A 214 8.49 4.33 13.95
N LEU A 215 8.02 4.10 15.18
CA LEU A 215 8.87 4.02 16.38
C LEU A 215 9.22 2.57 16.72
N VAL A 216 8.26 1.66 16.53
CA VAL A 216 8.43 0.21 16.68
C VAL A 216 7.70 -0.47 15.53
N SER A 217 8.39 -1.39 14.85
CA SER A 217 7.83 -2.13 13.72
C SER A 217 8.03 -3.63 13.88
N THR A 218 7.15 -4.41 13.26
CA THR A 218 7.37 -5.86 13.10
C THR A 218 8.54 -6.12 12.13
N PRO A 219 9.11 -7.35 12.12
CA PRO A 219 10.15 -7.72 11.14
C PRO A 219 9.75 -7.53 9.67
N HIS A 220 8.45 -7.50 9.38
CA HIS A 220 7.91 -7.31 8.04
C HIS A 220 7.56 -5.84 7.73
N GLY A 221 8.00 -4.88 8.57
CA GLY A 221 7.83 -3.45 8.34
C GLY A 221 6.45 -2.87 8.71
N CYS A 222 5.61 -3.60 9.44
CA CYS A 222 4.35 -3.06 9.94
C CYS A 222 4.56 -2.32 11.26
N GLY A 223 4.25 -1.03 11.31
CA GLY A 223 4.31 -0.21 12.52
C GLY A 223 3.35 -0.70 13.60
N THR A 224 3.90 -0.90 14.80
CA THR A 224 3.13 -1.25 16.01
C THR A 224 3.04 -0.09 16.99
N THR A 225 4.04 0.80 16.98
CA THR A 225 4.02 2.08 17.71
C THR A 225 4.47 3.17 16.76
N VAL A 226 3.71 4.25 16.67
CA VAL A 226 3.97 5.34 15.74
C VAL A 226 3.84 6.68 16.42
N HIS A 227 4.55 7.69 15.90
CA HIS A 227 4.34 9.09 16.19
C HIS A 227 3.64 9.73 14.99
N VAL A 228 2.41 10.17 15.18
CA VAL A 228 1.65 10.92 14.17
C VAL A 228 1.90 12.40 14.38
N TYR A 229 2.34 13.09 13.32
CA TYR A 229 2.70 14.50 13.36
C TYR A 229 2.49 15.16 11.98
N SER A 230 2.50 16.47 11.92
CA SER A 230 2.50 17.22 10.65
C SER A 230 3.91 17.56 10.22
N ASP A 231 4.20 17.34 8.93
CA ASP A 231 5.42 17.76 8.25
C ASP A 231 5.02 18.42 6.91
N PRO A 232 4.78 19.73 6.90
CA PRO A 232 4.27 20.43 5.74
C PRO A 232 5.11 20.28 4.47
N ASP A 233 6.44 20.23 4.61
CA ASP A 233 7.35 20.09 3.46
C ASP A 233 7.25 18.69 2.87
N LEU A 234 7.28 17.65 3.69
CA LEU A 234 7.09 16.26 3.26
C LEU A 234 5.69 16.03 2.67
N GLU A 235 4.66 16.58 3.30
CA GLU A 235 3.29 16.47 2.82
C GLU A 235 3.10 17.17 1.47
N ASN A 236 3.70 18.36 1.26
CA ASN A 236 3.65 19.06 -0.02
C ASN A 236 4.37 18.28 -1.13
N ALA A 237 5.57 17.75 -0.84
CA ALA A 237 6.30 16.87 -1.75
C ALA A 237 5.49 15.61 -2.10
N SER A 238 4.82 15.01 -1.11
CA SER A 238 3.95 13.84 -1.31
C SER A 238 2.71 14.15 -2.15
N ARG A 239 2.09 15.33 -1.96
CA ARG A 239 0.97 15.81 -2.81
C ARG A 239 1.42 16.00 -4.26
N ALA A 240 2.58 16.61 -4.49
CA ALA A 240 3.14 16.79 -5.82
C ALA A 240 3.40 15.44 -6.51
N LEU A 241 4.02 14.49 -5.80
CA LEU A 241 4.27 13.15 -6.31
C LEU A 241 2.97 12.42 -6.66
N ALA A 242 1.98 12.42 -5.77
CA ALA A 242 0.69 11.78 -6.00
C ALA A 242 -0.05 12.37 -7.20
N ALA A 243 0.02 13.69 -7.38
CA ALA A 243 -0.57 14.38 -8.54
C ALA A 243 0.10 13.97 -9.86
N LYS A 244 1.42 13.94 -9.90
CA LYS A 244 2.19 13.55 -11.09
C LYS A 244 2.02 12.07 -11.45
N LEU A 245 1.96 11.19 -10.46
CA LEU A 245 1.66 9.77 -10.64
C LEU A 245 0.21 9.54 -11.14
N GLY A 246 -0.70 10.46 -10.92
CA GLY A 246 -2.13 10.27 -11.22
C GLY A 246 -2.80 9.30 -10.23
N VAL A 247 -2.41 9.37 -8.95
CA VAL A 247 -3.05 8.58 -7.88
C VAL A 247 -4.53 8.94 -7.80
N ASN A 248 -5.40 7.93 -7.70
CA ASN A 248 -6.80 8.08 -7.31
C ASN A 248 -7.10 7.09 -6.18
N GLY A 249 -7.65 7.58 -5.08
CA GLY A 249 -7.87 6.81 -3.86
C GLY A 249 -6.73 6.94 -2.85
N CYS A 250 -6.64 5.96 -1.95
CA CYS A 250 -5.67 5.90 -0.86
C CYS A 250 -4.46 5.04 -1.23
N VAL A 251 -3.27 5.59 -1.07
CA VAL A 251 -1.98 4.90 -1.20
C VAL A 251 -1.09 5.25 -0.02
N ASN A 252 -0.02 4.48 0.19
CA ASN A 252 0.93 4.75 1.26
C ASN A 252 2.33 4.97 0.68
N PHE A 253 2.93 6.12 0.96
CA PHE A 253 4.31 6.45 0.62
C PHE A 253 5.23 6.17 1.79
N GLU A 254 6.36 5.54 1.50
CA GLU A 254 7.42 5.26 2.47
C GLU A 254 8.64 6.12 2.20
N TYR A 255 9.16 6.73 3.27
CA TYR A 255 10.35 7.57 3.26
C TYR A 255 11.32 7.14 4.36
N ILE A 256 12.60 7.43 4.14
CA ILE A 256 13.64 7.42 5.19
C ILE A 256 13.98 8.86 5.51
N LYS A 257 13.88 9.24 6.79
CA LYS A 257 14.33 10.55 7.27
C LYS A 257 15.81 10.48 7.62
N HIS A 258 16.65 11.03 6.76
CA HIS A 258 18.08 11.09 6.95
C HIS A 258 18.48 12.09 8.05
N GLU A 259 19.67 11.95 8.62
CA GLU A 259 20.17 12.81 9.72
C GLU A 259 20.30 14.28 9.34
N ASP A 260 20.48 14.61 8.06
CA ASP A 260 20.51 15.98 7.54
C ASP A 260 19.12 16.62 7.42
N GLY A 261 18.07 15.90 7.82
CA GLY A 261 16.68 16.34 7.80
C GLY A 261 15.92 16.06 6.49
N ARG A 262 16.60 15.61 5.44
CA ARG A 262 15.92 15.24 4.17
C ARG A 262 15.14 13.94 4.32
N HIS A 263 14.02 13.86 3.60
CA HIS A 263 13.26 12.64 3.44
C HIS A 263 13.56 12.03 2.07
N PHE A 264 14.04 10.77 2.05
CA PHE A 264 14.30 10.02 0.83
C PHE A 264 13.16 9.06 0.55
N PHE A 265 12.56 9.18 -0.62
CA PHE A 265 11.44 8.33 -1.03
C PHE A 265 11.91 6.91 -1.34
N VAL A 266 11.28 5.92 -0.71
CA VAL A 266 11.62 4.50 -0.83
C VAL A 266 10.71 3.77 -1.79
N GLU A 267 9.39 3.83 -1.53
CA GLU A 267 8.38 3.14 -2.33
C GLU A 267 6.96 3.68 -2.12
N CYS A 268 6.06 3.31 -3.01
CA CYS A 268 4.62 3.49 -2.85
C CYS A 268 3.94 2.13 -2.77
N ASN A 269 3.11 1.96 -1.74
CA ASN A 269 2.19 0.84 -1.63
C ASN A 269 0.82 1.29 -2.14
N PRO A 270 0.33 0.79 -3.31
CA PRO A 270 -0.88 1.30 -3.96
C PRO A 270 -2.18 0.73 -3.36
N ARG A 271 -2.23 0.61 -2.08
CA ARG A 271 -3.33 0.07 -1.27
C ARG A 271 -3.29 0.65 0.14
N TYR A 272 -4.27 0.29 0.95
CA TYR A 272 -4.26 0.65 2.37
C TYR A 272 -3.04 0.10 3.09
N SER A 273 -2.43 0.95 3.91
CA SER A 273 -1.33 0.52 4.77
C SER A 273 -1.83 -0.23 6.01
N ALA A 274 -0.93 -0.97 6.65
CA ALA A 274 -1.19 -1.54 7.96
C ALA A 274 -1.41 -0.46 9.05
N GLY A 275 -1.04 0.79 8.79
CA GLY A 275 -1.18 1.93 9.70
C GLY A 275 -2.46 2.77 9.51
N LEU A 276 -3.41 2.33 8.70
CA LEU A 276 -4.61 3.08 8.35
C LEU A 276 -5.43 3.53 9.56
N GLU A 277 -5.47 2.71 10.63
CA GLU A 277 -6.17 3.05 11.86
C GLU A 277 -5.52 4.23 12.60
N PHE A 278 -4.21 4.44 12.49
CA PHE A 278 -3.55 5.61 13.06
C PHE A 278 -4.01 6.92 12.39
N SER A 279 -4.28 6.87 11.09
CA SER A 279 -4.87 8.00 10.35
C SER A 279 -6.30 8.27 10.81
N TYR A 280 -7.08 7.21 11.07
CA TYR A 280 -8.42 7.35 11.65
C TYR A 280 -8.38 7.98 13.06
N LEU A 281 -7.44 7.56 13.90
CA LEU A 281 -7.22 8.16 15.24
C LEU A 281 -6.76 9.62 15.16
N ALA A 282 -6.07 10.01 14.08
CA ALA A 282 -5.73 11.40 13.79
C ALA A 282 -6.94 12.26 13.43
N GLY A 283 -8.10 11.64 13.17
CA GLY A 283 -9.35 12.29 12.82
C GLY A 283 -9.66 12.28 11.32
N TYR A 284 -8.97 11.48 10.51
CA TYR A 284 -9.21 11.36 9.08
C TYR A 284 -9.61 9.93 8.69
N ASP A 285 -10.86 9.76 8.26
CA ASP A 285 -11.35 8.47 7.77
C ASP A 285 -10.92 8.25 6.32
N CYS A 286 -9.75 7.62 6.16
CA CYS A 286 -9.20 7.31 4.84
C CYS A 286 -10.11 6.41 4.00
N ILE A 287 -10.91 5.53 4.64
CA ILE A 287 -11.79 4.59 3.94
C ILE A 287 -12.98 5.34 3.33
N ALA A 288 -13.62 6.22 4.12
CA ALA A 288 -14.69 7.07 3.63
C ALA A 288 -14.23 7.92 2.43
N ASN A 289 -13.10 8.58 2.59
CA ASN A 289 -12.54 9.46 1.56
C ASN A 289 -12.01 8.69 0.35
N HIS A 290 -11.51 7.46 0.54
CA HIS A 290 -11.16 6.58 -0.58
C HIS A 290 -12.40 6.23 -1.42
N LEU A 291 -13.51 5.84 -0.81
CA LEU A 291 -14.76 5.61 -1.55
C LEU A 291 -15.25 6.88 -2.26
N ASP A 292 -15.11 8.05 -1.64
CA ASP A 292 -15.49 9.32 -2.25
C ASP A 292 -14.66 9.67 -3.49
N CYS A 293 -13.39 9.23 -3.55
CA CYS A 293 -12.57 9.33 -4.77
C CYS A 293 -13.20 8.62 -5.98
N PHE A 294 -13.94 7.54 -5.75
CA PHE A 294 -14.60 6.74 -6.79
C PHE A 294 -16.09 7.04 -6.90
N GLY A 295 -16.74 7.45 -5.80
CA GLY A 295 -18.18 7.72 -5.72
C GLY A 295 -18.59 9.13 -6.16
N GLY A 296 -17.63 9.99 -6.53
CA GLY A 296 -17.89 11.33 -7.05
C GLY A 296 -18.22 12.39 -5.98
N ARG A 297 -18.20 12.06 -4.70
CA ARG A 297 -18.26 13.06 -3.63
C ARG A 297 -16.86 13.63 -3.41
N MET A 298 -16.78 14.90 -3.03
CA MET A 298 -15.50 15.54 -2.72
C MET A 298 -14.94 14.99 -1.41
N ILE A 299 -13.65 14.65 -1.39
CA ILE A 299 -12.97 14.22 -0.18
C ILE A 299 -12.89 15.37 0.84
N ASP A 300 -12.91 15.04 2.12
CA ASP A 300 -12.79 15.99 3.21
C ASP A 300 -11.41 16.64 3.27
N ASP A 301 -11.34 17.83 3.83
CA ASP A 301 -10.08 18.46 4.23
C ASP A 301 -9.59 17.84 5.55
N PHE A 302 -8.28 17.91 5.77
CA PHE A 302 -7.67 17.42 6.98
C PHE A 302 -6.58 18.36 7.49
N GLU A 303 -6.59 18.56 8.79
CA GLU A 303 -5.53 19.21 9.55
C GLU A 303 -5.35 18.46 10.87
N LEU A 304 -4.14 18.02 11.16
CA LEU A 304 -3.82 17.35 12.40
C LEU A 304 -3.87 18.34 13.56
N ARG A 305 -4.79 18.13 14.51
CA ARG A 305 -5.01 19.04 15.64
C ARG A 305 -3.86 19.02 16.64
N VAL A 306 -3.37 17.82 16.98
CA VAL A 306 -2.30 17.63 17.98
C VAL A 306 -1.49 16.39 17.58
N PRO A 307 -0.16 16.48 17.54
CA PRO A 307 0.69 15.29 17.39
C PRO A 307 0.52 14.32 18.57
N PHE A 308 0.60 13.02 18.30
CA PHE A 308 0.44 12.00 19.34
C PHE A 308 1.25 10.74 19.03
N ILE A 309 1.52 9.96 20.08
CA ILE A 309 2.05 8.60 19.95
C ILE A 309 0.90 7.62 20.15
N SER A 310 0.81 6.64 19.26
CA SER A 310 -0.15 5.54 19.36
C SER A 310 0.55 4.21 19.28
N ALA A 311 0.11 3.26 20.10
CA ALA A 311 0.61 1.88 20.11
C ALA A 311 -0.55 0.92 19.85
N ARG A 312 -0.29 -0.11 19.05
CA ARG A 312 -1.25 -1.16 18.71
C ARG A 312 -1.31 -2.22 19.80
N LYS A 313 -2.52 -2.68 20.06
CA LYS A 313 -2.83 -3.84 20.89
C LYS A 313 -3.42 -4.93 20.02
N TYR A 314 -3.10 -6.18 20.31
CA TYR A 314 -3.74 -7.35 19.70
C TYR A 314 -4.79 -7.89 20.67
N GLU A 315 -5.87 -8.46 20.10
CA GLU A 315 -6.94 -9.12 20.85
C GLU A 315 -7.22 -10.48 20.22
N GLU A 316 -7.46 -11.50 21.06
CA GLU A 316 -7.74 -12.87 20.66
C GLU A 316 -9.24 -13.17 20.74
N TYR A 317 -9.73 -13.92 19.76
CA TYR A 317 -11.14 -14.32 19.68
C TYR A 317 -11.27 -15.83 19.55
N VAL A 318 -12.22 -16.43 20.26
CA VAL A 318 -12.62 -17.81 20.02
C VAL A 318 -13.61 -17.83 18.85
N THR A 319 -13.16 -18.29 17.70
CA THR A 319 -13.90 -18.31 16.43
C THR A 319 -14.61 -19.63 16.16
N SER A 320 -14.18 -20.74 16.82
CA SER A 320 -14.80 -22.06 16.72
C SER A 320 -14.59 -22.87 17.97
N ILE A 321 -15.53 -23.74 18.29
CA ILE A 321 -15.44 -24.71 19.40
C ILE A 321 -15.65 -26.11 18.80
N GLU A 322 -14.66 -26.99 18.94
CA GLU A 322 -14.78 -28.41 18.60
C GLU A 322 -15.62 -29.11 19.70
N ARG A 323 -16.61 -29.91 19.29
CA ARG A 323 -17.48 -30.68 20.16
C ARG A 323 -17.25 -32.18 19.97
#